data_b54df14f2de8222b2477b2183659e856
#
_entry.id   b54df14f2de8222b2477b2183659e856
#
_cell.length_a   1.000
_cell.length_b   1.000
_cell.length_c   1.000
_cell.angle_alpha   90.00
_cell.angle_beta   90.00
_cell.angle_gamma   90.00
#
_symmetry.space_group_name_H-M   'P 1'
#
loop_
_entity.id
_entity.type
_entity.pdbx_description
1 polymer ?
#
loop_
_entity_poly.entity_id
_entity_poly.type
_entity_poly.pdbx_seq_one_letter_code
_entity_poly.pdbx_strand_id
1 'polypeptide(L)'
;MSQERPRTIRPDEPPSAPSSRVQMRHAVGEGHSLSPPPPPRFRSPFQQATDVLRELLPAELAEVMRFVDKVRAARGAVADPDLVSRVLGEILRLFPGYRDTSGVPVSLVRVAFPDVPKALLDRALLAAEERGLLRLVAAGFPAPFVEPSAGVPTARGLLYFIAPGR
;
A
#
# COMPACT_ATOMS: atom_id res chain seq x y z
N MET A 1 -59.64 21.59 -12.07
CA MET A 1 -58.30 21.08 -11.96
C MET A 1 -57.36 22.27 -11.83
N SER A 2 -57.04 22.63 -10.57
CA SER A 2 -56.24 23.81 -10.21
C SER A 2 -54.77 23.40 -10.05
N GLN A 3 -53.90 24.00 -10.82
CA GLN A 3 -52.45 23.80 -10.71
C GLN A 3 -51.88 24.76 -9.67
N GLU A 4 -51.43 24.22 -8.55
CA GLU A 4 -50.60 24.95 -7.59
C GLU A 4 -49.17 25.11 -8.09
N ARG A 5 -48.68 26.34 -8.17
CA ARG A 5 -47.29 26.68 -8.48
C ARG A 5 -46.46 26.58 -7.20
N PRO A 6 -45.24 26.02 -7.25
CA PRO A 6 -44.35 26.00 -6.09
C PRO A 6 -43.81 27.41 -5.80
N ARG A 7 -43.81 27.78 -4.50
CA ARG A 7 -43.24 29.02 -3.97
C ARG A 7 -41.73 28.94 -3.97
N THR A 8 -41.12 29.93 -4.61
CA THR A 8 -39.66 30.18 -4.58
C THR A 8 -39.26 30.73 -3.21
N ILE A 9 -38.44 30.00 -2.46
CA ILE A 9 -37.84 30.44 -1.19
C ILE A 9 -36.62 31.29 -1.56
N ARG A 10 -36.62 32.56 -1.14
CA ARG A 10 -35.43 33.43 -1.21
C ARG A 10 -34.44 33.03 -0.10
N PRO A 11 -33.13 32.97 -0.37
CA PRO A 11 -32.15 32.78 0.69
C PRO A 11 -32.01 34.07 1.53
N ASP A 12 -32.06 33.89 2.85
CA ASP A 12 -31.91 34.88 3.86
C ASP A 12 -30.55 35.59 3.79
N GLU A 13 -30.60 36.90 3.93
CA GLU A 13 -29.48 37.84 4.03
C GLU A 13 -28.77 37.64 5.39
N PRO A 14 -27.44 37.60 5.49
CA PRO A 14 -26.76 37.41 6.76
C PRO A 14 -26.81 38.73 7.59
N PRO A 15 -26.98 38.62 8.93
CA PRO A 15 -27.06 39.79 9.79
C PRO A 15 -25.70 40.51 9.90
N SER A 16 -25.79 41.85 9.79
CA SER A 16 -24.67 42.77 9.96
C SER A 16 -24.05 42.64 11.35
N ALA A 17 -22.74 42.44 11.42
CA ALA A 17 -21.97 42.41 12.67
C ALA A 17 -21.82 43.85 13.26
N PRO A 18 -21.94 44.03 14.59
CA PRO A 18 -21.71 45.30 15.24
C PRO A 18 -20.22 45.65 15.30
N SER A 19 -19.87 46.81 14.83
CA SER A 19 -18.53 47.41 14.96
C SER A 19 -18.23 47.77 16.42
N SER A 20 -17.52 46.92 17.12
CA SER A 20 -16.94 47.22 18.42
C SER A 20 -15.54 47.79 18.25
N ARG A 21 -15.48 49.14 18.26
CA ARG A 21 -14.23 49.91 18.28
C ARG A 21 -13.62 49.82 19.68
N VAL A 22 -12.77 48.82 19.93
CA VAL A 22 -11.98 48.75 21.16
C VAL A 22 -10.70 49.53 20.97
N GLN A 23 -10.60 50.65 21.69
CA GLN A 23 -9.35 51.42 21.83
C GLN A 23 -8.35 50.58 22.64
N MET A 24 -7.33 50.04 21.98
CA MET A 24 -6.20 49.45 22.68
C MET A 24 -5.24 50.53 23.14
N ARG A 25 -5.14 50.69 24.45
CA ARG A 25 -4.07 51.44 25.11
C ARG A 25 -2.75 50.72 24.85
N HIS A 26 -1.76 51.46 24.38
CA HIS A 26 -0.38 51.01 24.24
C HIS A 26 0.21 50.66 25.65
N ALA A 27 0.32 49.40 25.95
CA ALA A 27 1.25 48.93 26.96
C ALA A 27 2.53 48.50 26.22
N VAL A 28 3.59 49.31 26.44
CA VAL A 28 4.96 48.96 26.06
C VAL A 28 5.38 47.83 27.01
N GLY A 29 5.24 46.61 26.54
CA GLY A 29 5.77 45.42 27.20
C GLY A 29 6.78 44.80 26.26
N GLU A 30 8.00 44.58 26.76
CA GLU A 30 9.10 43.92 26.08
C GLU A 30 8.62 42.52 25.61
N GLY A 31 8.17 42.43 24.36
CA GLY A 31 7.74 41.20 23.75
C GLY A 31 8.92 40.33 23.36
N HIS A 32 9.25 39.34 24.21
CA HIS A 32 10.00 38.19 23.71
C HIS A 32 9.19 37.59 22.54
N SER A 33 9.67 37.83 21.35
CA SER A 33 9.15 37.21 20.13
C SER A 33 9.40 35.72 20.23
N LEU A 34 8.44 34.97 20.81
CA LEU A 34 8.41 33.53 20.75
C LEU A 34 8.11 33.14 19.31
N SER A 35 9.16 32.95 18.53
CA SER A 35 9.02 32.35 17.21
C SER A 35 8.27 31.01 17.38
N PRO A 36 7.25 30.72 16.58
CA PRO A 36 6.53 29.48 16.67
C PRO A 36 7.53 28.31 16.53
N PRO A 37 7.37 27.23 17.29
CA PRO A 37 8.25 26.09 17.18
C PRO A 37 8.24 25.59 15.72
N PRO A 38 9.40 25.23 15.16
CA PRO A 38 9.48 24.75 13.79
C PRO A 38 8.55 23.54 13.64
N PRO A 39 7.86 23.42 12.49
CA PRO A 39 6.95 22.29 12.24
C PRO A 39 7.70 20.97 12.39
N PRO A 40 7.04 19.92 12.89
CA PRO A 40 7.66 18.60 13.06
C PRO A 40 8.21 18.15 11.71
N ARG A 41 9.53 17.93 11.65
CA ARG A 41 10.18 17.44 10.43
C ARG A 41 9.79 15.98 10.27
N PHE A 42 8.90 15.67 9.34
CA PHE A 42 8.60 14.29 8.94
C PHE A 42 9.88 13.67 8.37
N ARG A 43 10.46 12.71 9.09
CA ARG A 43 11.59 11.93 8.58
C ARG A 43 11.10 11.03 7.47
N SER A 44 11.83 10.99 6.36
CA SER A 44 11.51 10.02 5.30
C SER A 44 11.71 8.59 5.82
N PRO A 45 11.00 7.58 5.26
CA PRO A 45 11.22 6.17 5.61
C PRO A 45 12.68 5.73 5.49
N PHE A 46 13.40 6.31 4.54
CA PHE A 46 14.84 6.07 4.34
C PHE A 46 15.68 6.62 5.52
N GLN A 47 15.39 7.82 5.99
CA GLN A 47 16.07 8.40 7.15
C GLN A 47 15.81 7.59 8.42
N GLN A 48 14.55 7.16 8.64
CA GLN A 48 14.20 6.29 9.76
C GLN A 48 14.95 4.97 9.72
N ALA A 49 15.01 4.30 8.55
CA ALA A 49 15.75 3.06 8.37
C ALA A 49 17.26 3.26 8.63
N THR A 50 17.84 4.39 8.17
CA THR A 50 19.25 4.70 8.39
C THR A 50 19.55 4.92 9.87
N ASP A 51 18.67 5.62 10.59
CA ASP A 51 18.83 5.86 12.03
C ASP A 51 18.78 4.53 12.80
N VAL A 52 17.80 3.66 12.49
CA VAL A 52 17.71 2.31 13.11
C VAL A 52 18.96 1.49 12.82
N LEU A 53 19.46 1.47 11.59
CA LEU A 53 20.68 0.72 11.25
C LEU A 53 21.93 1.21 12.01
N ARG A 54 21.99 2.50 12.37
CA ARG A 54 23.10 3.06 13.17
C ARG A 54 23.07 2.66 14.63
N GLU A 55 21.88 2.35 15.15
CA GLU A 55 21.69 1.94 16.55
C GLU A 55 21.90 0.44 16.78
N LEU A 56 21.96 -0.37 15.70
CA LEU A 56 22.16 -1.81 15.79
C LEU A 56 23.56 -2.17 16.28
N LEU A 57 23.63 -3.19 17.13
CA LEU A 57 24.89 -3.83 17.52
C LEU A 57 25.52 -4.55 16.32
N PRO A 58 26.85 -4.75 16.29
CA PRO A 58 27.52 -5.43 15.17
C PRO A 58 26.94 -6.82 14.82
N ALA A 59 26.51 -7.58 15.82
CA ALA A 59 25.88 -8.88 15.63
C ALA A 59 24.50 -8.77 14.94
N GLU A 60 23.69 -7.82 15.36
CA GLU A 60 22.38 -7.54 14.77
C GLU A 60 22.50 -7.02 13.34
N LEU A 61 23.48 -6.12 13.12
CA LEU A 61 23.77 -5.62 11.76
C LEU A 61 24.21 -6.76 10.84
N ALA A 62 24.99 -7.73 11.32
CA ALA A 62 25.38 -8.91 10.54
C ALA A 62 24.19 -9.78 10.16
N GLU A 63 23.16 -9.88 11.03
CA GLU A 63 21.91 -10.58 10.70
C GLU A 63 21.09 -9.84 9.63
N VAL A 64 20.95 -8.52 9.78
CA VAL A 64 20.30 -7.67 8.78
C VAL A 64 20.99 -7.79 7.43
N MET A 65 22.33 -7.76 7.39
CA MET A 65 23.09 -7.92 6.15
C MET A 65 22.87 -9.30 5.52
N ARG A 66 22.89 -10.38 6.31
CA ARG A 66 22.56 -11.73 5.81
C ARG A 66 21.15 -11.80 5.22
N PHE A 67 20.18 -11.14 5.85
CA PHE A 67 18.83 -11.05 5.31
C PHE A 67 18.79 -10.27 3.99
N VAL A 68 19.46 -9.11 3.92
CA VAL A 68 19.57 -8.31 2.69
C VAL A 68 20.21 -9.11 1.56
N ASP A 69 21.26 -9.86 1.84
CA ASP A 69 21.93 -10.71 0.84
C ASP A 69 21.03 -11.84 0.34
N LYS A 70 20.25 -12.47 1.22
CA LYS A 70 19.22 -13.44 0.82
C LYS A 70 18.17 -12.80 -0.09
N VAL A 71 17.70 -11.60 0.24
CA VAL A 71 16.73 -10.87 -0.59
C VAL A 71 17.34 -10.47 -1.94
N ARG A 72 18.61 -10.03 -1.96
CA ARG A 72 19.33 -9.70 -3.20
C ARG A 72 19.55 -10.94 -4.08
N ALA A 73 19.98 -12.04 -3.49
CA ALA A 73 20.13 -13.30 -4.19
C ALA A 73 18.80 -13.78 -4.77
N ALA A 74 17.73 -13.70 -3.98
CA ALA A 74 16.39 -14.00 -4.46
C ALA A 74 15.94 -13.06 -5.59
N ARG A 75 16.32 -11.78 -5.57
CA ARG A 75 16.04 -10.83 -6.66
C ARG A 75 16.88 -11.07 -7.91
N GLY A 76 18.12 -11.55 -7.77
CA GLY A 76 19.03 -11.86 -8.88
C GLY A 76 18.79 -13.20 -9.55
N ALA A 77 18.10 -14.15 -8.88
CA ALA A 77 17.82 -15.45 -9.44
C ALA A 77 16.76 -15.37 -10.56
N VAL A 78 17.01 -15.95 -11.70
CA VAL A 78 16.00 -16.17 -12.74
C VAL A 78 14.87 -17.02 -12.16
N ALA A 79 13.60 -16.70 -12.51
CA ALA A 79 12.49 -17.49 -12.03
C ALA A 79 12.67 -18.96 -12.49
N ASP A 80 12.67 -19.86 -11.52
CA ASP A 80 12.78 -21.28 -11.79
C ASP A 80 11.56 -21.73 -12.61
N PRO A 81 11.75 -22.25 -13.85
CA PRO A 81 10.66 -22.66 -14.71
C PRO A 81 9.84 -23.83 -14.09
N ASP A 82 10.48 -24.68 -13.28
CA ASP A 82 9.80 -25.76 -12.59
C ASP A 82 8.90 -25.21 -11.49
N LEU A 83 9.34 -24.17 -10.77
CA LEU A 83 8.50 -23.50 -9.78
C LEU A 83 7.30 -22.82 -10.44
N VAL A 84 7.49 -22.19 -11.59
CA VAL A 84 6.38 -21.59 -12.36
C VAL A 84 5.35 -22.64 -12.73
N SER A 85 5.79 -23.78 -13.25
CA SER A 85 4.92 -24.91 -13.64
C SER A 85 4.17 -25.49 -12.44
N ARG A 86 4.86 -25.67 -11.31
CA ARG A 86 4.26 -26.15 -10.06
C ARG A 86 3.21 -25.18 -9.53
N VAL A 87 3.49 -23.89 -9.54
CA VAL A 87 2.54 -22.84 -9.10
C VAL A 87 1.28 -22.86 -9.96
N LEU A 88 1.40 -22.93 -11.28
CA LEU A 88 0.25 -23.04 -12.18
C LEU A 88 -0.54 -24.31 -11.96
N GLY A 89 0.13 -25.44 -11.81
CA GLY A 89 -0.51 -26.73 -11.51
C GLY A 89 -1.28 -26.68 -10.19
N GLU A 90 -0.72 -26.09 -9.15
CA GLU A 90 -1.36 -25.96 -7.86
C GLU A 90 -2.57 -25.01 -7.89
N ILE A 91 -2.48 -23.90 -8.63
CA ILE A 91 -3.62 -22.99 -8.85
C ILE A 91 -4.77 -23.76 -9.48
N LEU A 92 -4.52 -24.54 -10.52
CA LEU A 92 -5.54 -25.35 -11.21
C LEU A 92 -6.10 -26.46 -10.31
N ARG A 93 -5.27 -27.07 -9.46
CA ARG A 93 -5.68 -28.10 -8.50
C ARG A 93 -6.60 -27.54 -7.41
N LEU A 94 -6.24 -26.39 -6.83
CA LEU A 94 -7.00 -25.75 -5.75
C LEU A 94 -8.28 -25.10 -6.28
N PHE A 95 -8.24 -24.60 -7.51
CA PHE A 95 -9.33 -23.84 -8.14
C PHE A 95 -9.62 -24.38 -9.54
N PRO A 96 -10.33 -25.51 -9.65
CA PRO A 96 -10.65 -26.13 -10.96
C PRO A 96 -11.37 -25.15 -11.90
N GLY A 97 -12.21 -24.25 -11.34
CA GLY A 97 -12.88 -23.17 -12.10
C GLY A 97 -12.04 -21.91 -12.27
N TYR A 98 -10.72 -21.94 -12.06
CA TYR A 98 -9.85 -20.77 -12.15
C TYR A 98 -10.02 -19.96 -13.43
N ARG A 99 -10.23 -20.64 -14.56
CA ARG A 99 -10.41 -19.98 -15.86
C ARG A 99 -11.70 -19.18 -15.98
N ASP A 100 -12.68 -19.48 -15.15
CA ASP A 100 -14.02 -18.89 -15.15
C ASP A 100 -14.21 -17.88 -14.00
N THR A 101 -13.18 -17.69 -13.15
CA THR A 101 -13.26 -16.86 -11.95
C THR A 101 -12.64 -15.48 -12.17
N SER A 102 -13.12 -14.51 -11.38
CA SER A 102 -12.57 -13.15 -11.34
C SER A 102 -11.17 -13.05 -10.73
N GLY A 103 -10.67 -14.14 -10.13
CA GLY A 103 -9.32 -14.23 -9.61
C GLY A 103 -9.21 -15.08 -8.35
N VAL A 104 -8.02 -15.66 -8.17
CA VAL A 104 -7.62 -16.44 -7.00
C VAL A 104 -6.76 -15.56 -6.10
N PRO A 105 -7.04 -15.47 -4.78
CA PRO A 105 -6.19 -14.71 -3.87
C PRO A 105 -4.76 -15.27 -3.82
N VAL A 106 -3.76 -14.40 -3.94
CA VAL A 106 -2.34 -14.77 -3.81
C VAL A 106 -2.04 -15.40 -2.45
N SER A 107 -2.73 -14.97 -1.38
CA SER A 107 -2.60 -15.53 -0.03
C SER A 107 -2.84 -17.03 0.01
N LEU A 108 -3.84 -17.53 -0.72
CA LEU A 108 -4.14 -18.98 -0.77
C LEU A 108 -3.05 -19.77 -1.49
N VAL A 109 -2.49 -19.21 -2.55
CA VAL A 109 -1.34 -19.84 -3.22
C VAL A 109 -0.13 -19.88 -2.30
N ARG A 110 0.11 -18.85 -1.48
CA ARG A 110 1.21 -18.84 -0.51
C ARG A 110 1.06 -19.93 0.54
N VAL A 111 -0.15 -20.18 1.01
CA VAL A 111 -0.43 -21.28 1.96
C VAL A 111 -0.09 -22.64 1.37
N ALA A 112 -0.26 -22.81 0.06
CA ALA A 112 0.08 -24.06 -0.63
C ALA A 112 1.61 -24.28 -0.82
N PHE A 113 2.41 -23.23 -0.63
CA PHE A 113 3.87 -23.27 -0.78
C PHE A 113 4.58 -22.75 0.49
N PRO A 114 4.38 -23.36 1.65
CA PRO A 114 4.93 -22.86 2.92
C PRO A 114 6.46 -22.85 2.94
N ASP A 115 7.11 -23.78 2.23
CA ASP A 115 8.56 -23.92 2.19
C ASP A 115 9.24 -23.01 1.14
N VAL A 116 8.45 -22.34 0.30
CA VAL A 116 8.97 -21.46 -0.74
C VAL A 116 9.04 -20.02 -0.22
N PRO A 117 10.23 -19.40 -0.17
CA PRO A 117 10.36 -18.01 0.22
C PRO A 117 9.45 -17.10 -0.60
N LYS A 118 8.81 -16.12 0.08
CA LYS A 118 7.88 -15.16 -0.54
C LYS A 118 8.45 -14.54 -1.81
N ALA A 119 9.72 -14.12 -1.78
CA ALA A 119 10.37 -13.46 -2.92
C ALA A 119 10.54 -14.38 -4.14
N LEU A 120 10.72 -15.68 -3.94
CA LEU A 120 10.81 -16.66 -5.03
C LEU A 120 9.44 -16.94 -5.63
N LEU A 121 8.41 -17.06 -4.79
CA LEU A 121 7.04 -17.25 -5.24
C LEU A 121 6.53 -16.00 -6.02
N ASP A 122 6.81 -14.81 -5.51
CA ASP A 122 6.48 -13.56 -6.20
C ASP A 122 7.10 -13.50 -7.60
N ARG A 123 8.36 -13.91 -7.70
CA ARG A 123 9.07 -13.94 -8.97
C ARG A 123 8.49 -14.98 -9.94
N ALA A 124 8.12 -16.18 -9.44
CA ALA A 124 7.48 -17.17 -10.27
C ALA A 124 6.12 -16.68 -10.82
N LEU A 125 5.35 -15.97 -10.00
CA LEU A 125 4.09 -15.37 -10.42
C LEU A 125 4.30 -14.26 -11.45
N LEU A 126 5.30 -13.39 -11.28
CA LEU A 126 5.65 -12.35 -12.26
C LEU A 126 6.13 -12.96 -13.59
N ALA A 127 6.99 -13.97 -13.54
CA ALA A 127 7.45 -14.66 -14.75
C ALA A 127 6.30 -15.40 -15.47
N ALA A 128 5.32 -15.92 -14.74
CA ALA A 128 4.11 -16.50 -15.33
C ALA A 128 3.25 -15.43 -16.01
N GLU A 129 3.14 -14.22 -15.42
CA GLU A 129 2.45 -13.08 -16.00
C GLU A 129 3.15 -12.60 -17.29
N GLU A 130 4.48 -12.44 -17.27
CA GLU A 130 5.27 -12.08 -18.46
C GLU A 130 5.11 -13.03 -19.63
N ARG A 131 4.91 -14.34 -19.33
CA ARG A 131 4.62 -15.37 -20.33
C ARG A 131 3.16 -15.45 -20.75
N GLY A 132 2.29 -14.59 -20.20
CA GLY A 132 0.86 -14.58 -20.49
C GLY A 132 0.09 -15.77 -19.92
N LEU A 133 0.68 -16.57 -19.02
CA LEU A 133 0.05 -17.76 -18.43
C LEU A 133 -0.99 -17.40 -17.36
N LEU A 134 -0.81 -16.27 -16.72
CA LEU A 134 -1.73 -15.69 -15.75
C LEU A 134 -1.68 -14.16 -15.83
N ARG A 135 -2.54 -13.50 -15.08
CA ARG A 135 -2.54 -12.03 -14.91
C ARG A 135 -2.67 -11.70 -13.43
N LEU A 136 -1.80 -10.84 -12.92
CA LEU A 136 -1.88 -10.32 -11.57
C LEU A 136 -2.77 -9.07 -11.53
N VAL A 137 -3.68 -9.02 -10.56
CA VAL A 137 -4.72 -7.99 -10.46
C VAL A 137 -4.66 -7.33 -9.08
N ALA A 138 -4.81 -6.01 -9.05
CA ALA A 138 -4.95 -5.26 -7.81
C ALA A 138 -6.30 -5.55 -7.14
N ALA A 139 -6.35 -5.44 -5.82
CA ALA A 139 -7.63 -5.36 -5.13
C ALA A 139 -8.29 -4.01 -5.46
N GLY A 140 -9.52 -4.02 -5.96
CA GLY A 140 -10.25 -2.81 -6.34
C GLY A 140 -10.59 -1.88 -5.17
N PHE A 141 -10.76 -2.45 -3.97
CA PHE A 141 -10.91 -1.77 -2.68
C PHE A 141 -10.32 -2.67 -1.60
N PRO A 142 -9.95 -2.14 -0.41
CA PRO A 142 -9.49 -2.98 0.68
C PRO A 142 -10.60 -3.96 1.06
N ALA A 143 -10.56 -5.12 0.43
CA ALA A 143 -11.44 -6.21 0.81
C ALA A 143 -10.99 -6.69 2.20
N PRO A 144 -11.89 -6.82 3.18
CA PRO A 144 -11.54 -7.15 4.57
C PRO A 144 -10.82 -8.48 4.74
N PHE A 145 -10.76 -9.31 3.69
CA PHE A 145 -10.10 -10.61 3.65
C PHE A 145 -8.79 -10.60 2.84
N VAL A 146 -8.34 -9.42 2.39
CA VAL A 146 -7.04 -9.30 1.70
C VAL A 146 -5.97 -8.99 2.72
N GLU A 147 -5.09 -9.94 2.95
CA GLU A 147 -3.93 -9.75 3.81
C GLU A 147 -2.90 -8.85 3.11
N PRO A 148 -2.58 -7.65 3.66
CA PRO A 148 -1.68 -6.72 3.00
C PRO A 148 -0.27 -7.29 2.73
N SER A 149 0.20 -8.20 3.61
CA SER A 149 1.51 -8.86 3.48
C SER A 149 1.57 -9.87 2.32
N ALA A 150 0.41 -10.36 1.85
CA ALA A 150 0.33 -11.35 0.79
C ALA A 150 0.50 -10.75 -0.62
N GLY A 151 0.41 -9.45 -0.79
CA GLY A 151 0.53 -8.79 -2.09
C GLY A 151 1.87 -9.04 -2.78
N VAL A 152 1.84 -9.17 -4.12
CA VAL A 152 3.02 -9.21 -4.99
C VAL A 152 3.41 -7.78 -5.33
N PRO A 153 4.62 -7.31 -4.96
CA PRO A 153 5.05 -5.95 -5.24
C PRO A 153 5.46 -5.81 -6.72
N THR A 154 4.90 -4.81 -7.39
CA THR A 154 5.20 -4.47 -8.79
C THR A 154 5.32 -2.96 -8.98
N ALA A 155 5.75 -2.52 -10.17
CA ALA A 155 5.70 -1.09 -10.54
C ALA A 155 4.25 -0.53 -10.59
N ARG A 156 3.25 -1.41 -10.73
CA ARG A 156 1.82 -1.07 -10.71
C ARG A 156 1.24 -1.01 -9.29
N GLY A 157 2.05 -1.24 -8.25
CA GLY A 157 1.64 -1.38 -6.86
C GLY A 157 1.56 -2.84 -6.39
N LEU A 158 0.82 -3.08 -5.30
CA LEU A 158 0.61 -4.42 -4.74
C LEU A 158 -0.54 -5.12 -5.46
N LEU A 159 -0.28 -6.32 -5.96
CA LEU A 159 -1.26 -7.15 -6.66
C LEU A 159 -1.64 -8.35 -5.80
N TYR A 160 -2.93 -8.60 -5.64
CA TYR A 160 -3.46 -9.53 -4.64
C TYR A 160 -4.21 -10.73 -5.22
N PHE A 161 -4.57 -10.67 -6.50
CA PHE A 161 -5.34 -11.71 -7.16
C PHE A 161 -4.64 -12.19 -8.42
N ILE A 162 -4.87 -13.47 -8.73
CA ILE A 162 -4.37 -14.16 -9.91
C ILE A 162 -5.58 -14.47 -10.78
N ALA A 163 -5.62 -13.88 -11.96
CA ALA A 163 -6.64 -14.14 -12.99
C ALA A 163 -6.04 -14.96 -14.14
N PRO A 164 -6.85 -15.63 -14.96
CA PRO A 164 -6.39 -16.31 -16.17
C PRO A 164 -5.61 -15.37 -17.09
N GLY A 165 -4.57 -15.89 -17.75
CA GLY A 165 -3.91 -15.25 -18.87
C GLY A 165 -4.90 -15.05 -20.04
N ARG A 166 -4.56 -14.18 -20.95
CA ARG A 166 -5.35 -13.95 -22.17
C ARG A 166 -4.93 -14.90 -23.27
#